data_3322423ba6488f115258fa97b3564626
#
_entry.id   3322423ba6488f115258fa97b3564626
#
_cell.length_a   1.000
_cell.length_b   1.000
_cell.length_c   1.000
_cell.angle_alpha   90.00
_cell.angle_beta   90.00
_cell.angle_gamma   90.00
#
_symmetry.space_group_name_H-M   'P 1'
#
loop_
_entity.id
_entity.type
_entity.pdbx_description
1 polymer ?
#
loop_
_entity_poly.entity_id
_entity_poly.type
_entity_poly.pdbx_seq_one_letter_code
_entity_poly.pdbx_strand_id
1 'polypeptide(L)'
;MHLNNINNNIEISENESYYQIKILEKSNTRKNWNKGLAEIQFVYNDENKIEEVSQKLLFYTDSHTINLINEGDILLLSSKISQIKNKGNPGEFDALLYWKTKNTTLLSFFDQSDFSILRNEPPSYKNSIENYLTGILEKNLPKSQIGLAKALFLGDKSALTTETTSSFSAAGAMHFLAI
;
A
#
# COMPACT_ATOMS: atom_id res chain seq x y z
N MET A 1 -31.34 -16.56 8.45
CA MET A 1 -30.17 -15.66 8.46
C MET A 1 -28.94 -16.53 8.26
N HIS A 2 -28.53 -16.76 7.00
CA HIS A 2 -27.35 -17.56 6.71
C HIS A 2 -26.13 -16.63 6.84
N LEU A 3 -25.34 -16.83 7.89
CA LEU A 3 -23.98 -16.31 7.95
C LEU A 3 -23.18 -17.10 6.91
N ASN A 4 -22.92 -16.48 5.77
CA ASN A 4 -21.95 -17.02 4.82
C ASN A 4 -20.60 -17.03 5.53
N ASN A 5 -20.07 -18.23 5.76
CA ASN A 5 -18.67 -18.41 6.14
C ASN A 5 -17.83 -17.91 4.97
N ILE A 6 -17.37 -16.65 5.07
CA ILE A 6 -16.35 -16.11 4.18
C ILE A 6 -15.08 -16.90 4.48
N ASN A 7 -14.63 -17.66 3.49
CA ASN A 7 -13.44 -18.49 3.64
C ASN A 7 -12.22 -17.54 3.75
N ASN A 8 -11.65 -17.40 4.93
CA ASN A 8 -10.56 -16.47 5.21
C ASN A 8 -9.17 -16.97 4.78
N ASN A 9 -9.10 -18.11 4.10
CA ASN A 9 -7.84 -18.66 3.62
C ASN A 9 -7.92 -18.97 2.13
N ILE A 10 -7.24 -18.17 1.32
CA ILE A 10 -6.99 -18.50 -0.07
C ILE A 10 -5.97 -19.63 -0.08
N GLU A 11 -6.33 -20.80 -0.61
CA GLU A 11 -5.35 -21.77 -1.06
C GLU A 11 -4.65 -21.15 -2.28
N ILE A 12 -3.35 -20.83 -2.11
CA ILE A 12 -2.54 -20.26 -3.19
C ILE A 12 -2.42 -21.37 -4.25
N SER A 13 -3.20 -21.26 -5.30
CA SER A 13 -3.11 -22.16 -6.45
C SER A 13 -1.82 -21.89 -7.20
N GLU A 14 -1.12 -22.94 -7.64
CA GLU A 14 0.01 -22.81 -8.57
C GLU A 14 -0.45 -22.47 -10.00
N ASN A 15 -1.75 -22.54 -10.27
CA ASN A 15 -2.36 -22.23 -11.56
C ASN A 15 -2.57 -20.72 -11.70
N GLU A 16 -2.65 -20.24 -12.93
CA GLU A 16 -2.97 -18.85 -13.25
C GLU A 16 -4.36 -18.51 -12.72
N SER A 17 -4.41 -17.64 -11.71
CA SER A 17 -5.64 -17.14 -11.11
C SER A 17 -5.69 -15.63 -11.28
N TYR A 18 -6.87 -15.13 -11.53
CA TYR A 18 -7.13 -13.68 -11.53
C TYR A 18 -7.75 -13.27 -10.20
N TYR A 19 -7.34 -12.12 -9.70
CA TYR A 19 -7.78 -11.61 -8.42
C TYR A 19 -8.42 -10.25 -8.60
N GLN A 20 -9.66 -10.08 -8.16
CA GLN A 20 -10.22 -8.75 -8.02
C GLN A 20 -9.75 -8.18 -6.68
N ILE A 21 -9.01 -7.10 -6.75
CA ILE A 21 -8.47 -6.45 -5.57
C ILE A 21 -8.96 -5.01 -5.47
N LYS A 22 -9.18 -4.54 -4.25
CA LYS A 22 -9.45 -3.12 -3.95
C LYS A 22 -8.23 -2.51 -3.27
N ILE A 23 -7.73 -1.41 -3.80
CA ILE A 23 -6.61 -0.69 -3.21
C ILE A 23 -7.06 0.01 -1.92
N LEU A 24 -6.43 -0.32 -0.80
CA LEU A 24 -6.74 0.27 0.51
C LEU A 24 -5.81 1.44 0.83
N GLU A 25 -4.51 1.22 0.64
CA GLU A 25 -3.47 2.20 0.95
C GLU A 25 -2.35 2.10 -0.07
N LYS A 26 -1.74 3.24 -0.39
CA LYS A 26 -0.49 3.27 -1.16
C LYS A 26 0.54 4.15 -0.47
N SER A 27 1.80 3.76 -0.53
CA SER A 27 2.91 4.49 0.05
C SER A 27 4.05 4.57 -0.93
N ASN A 28 4.38 5.78 -1.30
CA ASN A 28 5.56 6.05 -2.11
C ASN A 28 6.79 5.94 -1.22
N THR A 29 7.75 5.12 -1.62
CA THR A 29 9.02 4.99 -0.94
C THR A 29 10.11 5.68 -1.76
N ARG A 30 11.22 6.07 -1.10
CA ARG A 30 12.39 6.64 -1.80
C ARG A 30 13.21 5.59 -2.55
N LYS A 31 12.80 4.32 -2.51
CA LYS A 31 13.45 3.19 -3.18
C LYS A 31 12.73 2.90 -4.50
N ASN A 32 13.35 2.07 -5.33
CA ASN A 32 12.80 1.67 -6.64
C ASN A 32 11.45 0.95 -6.57
N TRP A 33 11.07 0.44 -5.39
CA TRP A 33 9.82 -0.28 -5.16
C TRP A 33 8.94 0.48 -4.18
N ASN A 34 7.76 0.82 -4.62
CA ASN A 34 6.69 1.36 -3.78
C ASN A 34 5.86 0.21 -3.25
N LYS A 35 5.14 0.45 -2.15
CA LYS A 35 4.32 -0.56 -1.52
C LYS A 35 2.91 -0.03 -1.23
N GLY A 36 1.97 -0.95 -1.11
CA GLY A 36 0.63 -0.63 -0.66
C GLY A 36 -0.06 -1.84 -0.07
N LEU A 37 -1.28 -1.62 0.42
CA LEU A 37 -2.19 -2.64 0.87
C LEU A 37 -3.40 -2.67 -0.04
N ALA A 38 -3.86 -3.87 -0.35
CA ALA A 38 -5.11 -4.11 -1.06
C ALA A 38 -5.94 -5.14 -0.30
N GLU A 39 -7.20 -5.25 -0.63
CA GLU A 39 -8.10 -6.31 -0.21
C GLU A 39 -8.47 -7.16 -1.43
N ILE A 40 -8.22 -8.46 -1.35
CA ILE A 40 -8.71 -9.41 -2.35
C ILE A 40 -10.20 -9.61 -2.05
N GLN A 41 -11.05 -9.33 -3.03
CA GLN A 41 -12.50 -9.47 -2.92
C GLN A 41 -13.01 -10.72 -3.62
N PHE A 42 -12.42 -11.06 -4.77
CA PHE A 42 -12.79 -12.23 -5.55
C PHE A 42 -11.56 -12.90 -6.14
N VAL A 43 -11.63 -14.24 -6.24
CA VAL A 43 -10.65 -15.08 -6.93
C VAL A 43 -11.36 -15.77 -8.08
N TYR A 44 -10.78 -15.69 -9.28
CA TYR A 44 -11.26 -16.33 -10.50
C TYR A 44 -10.28 -17.43 -10.87
N ASN A 45 -10.73 -18.67 -10.82
CA ASN A 45 -9.93 -19.84 -11.20
C ASN A 45 -10.25 -20.25 -12.64
N ASP A 46 -9.36 -21.03 -13.28
CA ASP A 46 -9.51 -21.51 -14.66
C ASP A 46 -10.83 -22.28 -14.93
N GLU A 47 -11.43 -22.81 -13.89
CA GLU A 47 -12.73 -23.52 -13.96
C GLU A 47 -13.95 -22.58 -13.99
N ASN A 48 -13.76 -21.27 -14.21
CA ASN A 48 -14.81 -20.23 -14.10
C ASN A 48 -15.47 -20.17 -12.71
N LYS A 49 -14.83 -20.68 -11.69
CA LYS A 49 -15.33 -20.59 -10.33
C LYS A 49 -14.93 -19.26 -9.72
N ILE A 50 -15.92 -18.54 -9.21
CA ILE A 50 -15.71 -17.25 -8.53
C ILE A 50 -15.86 -17.53 -7.04
N GLU A 51 -14.80 -17.22 -6.28
CA GLU A 51 -14.82 -17.30 -4.82
C GLU A 51 -14.78 -15.89 -4.23
N GLU A 52 -15.77 -15.57 -3.41
CA GLU A 52 -15.75 -14.34 -2.62
C GLU A 52 -14.85 -14.54 -1.40
N VAL A 53 -13.91 -13.65 -1.22
CA VAL A 53 -12.93 -13.69 -0.13
C VAL A 53 -12.77 -12.29 0.45
N SER A 54 -12.24 -12.19 1.67
CA SER A 54 -11.86 -10.91 2.25
C SER A 54 -10.51 -11.10 2.93
N GLN A 55 -9.44 -10.89 2.14
CA GLN A 55 -8.09 -11.09 2.63
C GLN A 55 -7.17 -9.95 2.21
N LYS A 56 -6.37 -9.46 3.14
CA LYS A 56 -5.41 -8.38 2.86
C LYS A 56 -4.20 -8.89 2.11
N LEU A 57 -3.77 -8.11 1.14
CA LEU A 57 -2.62 -8.31 0.27
C LEU A 57 -1.64 -7.15 0.42
N LEU A 58 -0.42 -7.43 0.84
CA LEU A 58 0.69 -6.49 0.68
C LEU A 58 1.16 -6.55 -0.77
N PHE A 59 1.32 -5.41 -1.41
CA PHE A 59 1.88 -5.39 -2.75
C PHE A 59 3.08 -4.46 -2.85
N TYR A 60 3.95 -4.80 -3.81
CA TYR A 60 5.05 -3.96 -4.25
C TYR A 60 4.95 -3.73 -5.75
N THR A 61 5.25 -2.50 -6.16
CA THR A 61 5.22 -2.09 -7.56
C THR A 61 6.24 -0.98 -7.83
N ASP A 62 6.52 -0.71 -9.10
CA ASP A 62 7.43 0.36 -9.50
C ASP A 62 6.82 1.76 -9.34
N SER A 63 7.64 2.80 -9.54
CA SER A 63 7.21 4.18 -9.37
C SER A 63 6.27 4.69 -10.48
N HIS A 64 6.27 4.05 -11.64
CA HIS A 64 5.33 4.38 -12.70
C HIS A 64 3.95 3.82 -12.37
N THR A 65 3.87 2.54 -12.06
CA THR A 65 2.64 1.81 -11.76
C THR A 65 1.90 2.36 -10.54
N ILE A 66 2.61 2.72 -9.45
CA ILE A 66 1.96 3.26 -8.24
C ILE A 66 1.22 4.58 -8.50
N ASN A 67 1.65 5.35 -9.50
CA ASN A 67 1.00 6.61 -9.89
C ASN A 67 -0.24 6.41 -10.78
N LEU A 68 -0.41 5.23 -11.37
CA LEU A 68 -1.57 4.88 -12.19
C LEU A 68 -2.78 4.44 -11.37
N ILE A 69 -2.56 3.99 -10.14
CA ILE A 69 -3.61 3.47 -9.25
C ILE A 69 -3.89 4.45 -8.11
N ASN A 70 -5.13 4.46 -7.63
CA ASN A 70 -5.57 5.27 -6.50
C ASN A 70 -6.15 4.40 -5.40
N GLU A 71 -6.17 4.94 -4.18
CA GLU A 71 -6.89 4.30 -3.07
C GLU A 71 -8.38 4.26 -3.39
N GLY A 72 -8.97 3.09 -3.22
CA GLY A 72 -10.36 2.80 -3.59
C GLY A 72 -10.51 2.11 -4.94
N ASP A 73 -9.55 2.24 -5.86
CA ASP A 73 -9.63 1.60 -7.18
C ASP A 73 -9.78 0.08 -7.06
N ILE A 74 -10.57 -0.48 -7.96
CA ILE A 74 -10.76 -1.93 -8.10
C ILE A 74 -10.00 -2.39 -9.33
N LEU A 75 -9.08 -3.32 -9.13
CA LEU A 75 -8.23 -3.87 -10.17
C LEU A 75 -8.53 -5.35 -10.37
N LEU A 76 -8.41 -5.82 -11.62
CA LEU A 76 -8.23 -7.23 -11.94
C LEU A 76 -6.74 -7.50 -12.09
N LEU A 77 -6.18 -8.27 -11.18
CA LEU A 77 -4.77 -8.59 -11.07
C LEU A 77 -4.50 -10.00 -11.58
N SER A 78 -3.51 -10.18 -12.44
CA SER A 78 -3.03 -11.47 -12.96
C SER A 78 -1.58 -11.74 -12.54
N SER A 79 -1.25 -11.46 -11.30
CA SER A 79 0.10 -11.63 -10.77
C SER A 79 0.15 -12.73 -9.72
N LYS A 80 1.32 -13.35 -9.56
CA LYS A 80 1.55 -14.38 -8.55
C LYS A 80 1.40 -13.82 -7.14
N ILE A 81 0.55 -14.46 -6.35
CA ILE A 81 0.43 -14.20 -4.92
C ILE A 81 1.23 -15.24 -4.15
N SER A 82 1.94 -14.82 -3.13
CA SER A 82 2.75 -15.67 -2.26
C SER A 82 2.52 -15.33 -0.80
N GLN A 83 2.91 -16.22 0.11
CA GLN A 83 2.92 -15.90 1.53
C GLN A 83 4.12 -15.02 1.89
N ILE A 84 3.92 -14.09 2.81
CA ILE A 84 5.02 -13.33 3.41
C ILE A 84 5.89 -14.30 4.21
N LYS A 85 7.20 -14.28 3.94
CA LYS A 85 8.19 -15.13 4.62
C LYS A 85 9.35 -14.28 5.12
N ASN A 86 9.90 -14.65 6.27
CA ASN A 86 11.17 -14.10 6.74
C ASN A 86 12.33 -14.77 5.99
N LYS A 87 13.42 -14.04 5.79
CA LYS A 87 14.64 -14.59 5.15
C LYS A 87 15.44 -15.49 6.08
N GLY A 88 15.19 -15.39 7.40
CA GLY A 88 15.83 -16.23 8.42
C GLY A 88 17.23 -15.79 8.84
N ASN A 89 17.62 -14.54 8.56
CA ASN A 89 18.91 -14.02 8.99
C ASN A 89 18.88 -13.65 10.49
N PRO A 90 19.95 -13.95 11.26
CA PRO A 90 20.03 -13.55 12.66
C PRO A 90 19.86 -12.03 12.83
N GLY A 91 18.97 -11.59 13.73
CA GLY A 91 18.70 -10.17 13.99
C GLY A 91 17.86 -9.47 12.91
N GLU A 92 17.33 -10.20 11.94
CA GLU A 92 16.43 -9.64 10.91
C GLU A 92 15.09 -9.23 11.52
N PHE A 93 14.52 -8.16 10.97
CA PHE A 93 13.15 -7.75 11.29
C PHE A 93 12.15 -8.85 10.93
N ASP A 94 11.35 -9.28 11.91
CA ASP A 94 10.30 -10.27 11.70
C ASP A 94 9.12 -9.68 10.92
N ALA A 95 9.26 -9.71 9.59
CA ALA A 95 8.26 -9.19 8.68
C ALA A 95 6.94 -9.99 8.76
N LEU A 96 7.03 -11.31 8.93
CA LEU A 96 5.86 -12.17 9.04
C LEU A 96 5.02 -11.82 10.28
N LEU A 97 5.66 -11.70 11.44
CA LEU A 97 4.97 -11.31 12.67
C LEU A 97 4.36 -9.91 12.55
N TYR A 98 5.12 -8.94 12.06
CA TYR A 98 4.65 -7.57 11.86
C TYR A 98 3.39 -7.51 10.97
N TRP A 99 3.40 -8.20 9.82
CA TRP A 99 2.26 -8.16 8.91
C TRP A 99 1.08 -9.00 9.41
N LYS A 100 1.33 -10.07 10.18
CA LYS A 100 0.26 -10.82 10.87
C LYS A 100 -0.52 -9.94 11.85
N THR A 101 0.13 -9.04 12.58
CA THR A 101 -0.60 -8.09 13.48
C THR A 101 -1.53 -7.16 12.71
N LYS A 102 -1.31 -7.00 11.39
CA LYS A 102 -2.16 -6.23 10.47
C LYS A 102 -3.15 -7.08 9.67
N ASN A 103 -3.30 -8.35 10.03
CA ASN A 103 -4.10 -9.36 9.30
C ASN A 103 -3.70 -9.48 7.83
N THR A 104 -2.39 -9.38 7.54
CA THR A 104 -1.85 -9.45 6.18
C THR A 104 -0.81 -10.56 6.14
N THR A 105 -1.05 -11.58 5.35
CA THR A 105 -0.15 -12.73 5.20
C THR A 105 0.28 -12.97 3.75
N LEU A 106 -0.38 -12.29 2.82
CA LEU A 106 -0.17 -12.42 1.38
C LEU A 106 0.67 -11.27 0.84
N LEU A 107 1.45 -11.58 -0.19
CA LEU A 107 2.36 -10.68 -0.87
C LEU A 107 2.28 -10.90 -2.38
N SER A 108 2.26 -9.81 -3.13
CA SER A 108 2.42 -9.81 -4.58
C SER A 108 3.39 -8.73 -5.04
N PHE A 109 4.03 -8.97 -6.18
CA PHE A 109 4.80 -8.01 -6.94
C PHE A 109 4.16 -7.91 -8.31
N PHE A 110 3.81 -6.70 -8.74
CA PHE A 110 3.20 -6.49 -10.04
C PHE A 110 3.61 -5.16 -10.67
N ASP A 111 3.54 -5.09 -11.97
CA ASP A 111 3.73 -3.88 -12.77
C ASP A 111 2.46 -3.55 -13.58
N GLN A 112 2.56 -2.56 -14.46
CA GLN A 112 1.43 -2.09 -15.27
C GLN A 112 0.85 -3.18 -16.19
N SER A 113 1.63 -4.18 -16.59
CA SER A 113 1.18 -5.25 -17.48
C SER A 113 0.35 -6.32 -16.76
N ASP A 114 0.43 -6.39 -15.44
CA ASP A 114 -0.16 -7.44 -14.63
C ASP A 114 -1.58 -7.13 -14.17
N PHE A 115 -2.12 -5.95 -14.46
CA PHE A 115 -3.48 -5.59 -14.03
C PHE A 115 -4.25 -4.77 -15.05
N SER A 116 -5.55 -4.79 -14.91
CA SER A 116 -6.47 -3.85 -15.53
C SER A 116 -7.35 -3.18 -14.49
N ILE A 117 -7.67 -1.90 -14.69
CA ILE A 117 -8.55 -1.16 -13.79
C ILE A 117 -9.99 -1.48 -14.17
N LEU A 118 -10.72 -2.14 -13.28
CA LEU A 118 -12.15 -2.44 -13.45
C LEU A 118 -13.01 -1.23 -13.09
N ARG A 119 -12.61 -0.50 -12.05
CA ARG A 119 -13.35 0.67 -11.55
C ARG A 119 -12.38 1.66 -10.94
N ASN A 120 -12.46 2.91 -11.41
CA ASN A 120 -11.81 4.03 -10.76
C ASN A 120 -12.75 4.59 -9.70
N GLU A 121 -12.29 4.62 -8.46
CA GLU A 121 -13.00 5.36 -7.42
C GLU A 121 -12.54 6.82 -7.43
N PRO A 122 -13.48 7.78 -7.23
CA PRO A 122 -13.08 9.16 -7.06
C PRO A 122 -12.12 9.27 -5.86
N PRO A 123 -11.14 10.17 -5.90
CA PRO A 123 -10.18 10.33 -4.80
C PRO A 123 -10.93 10.48 -3.48
N SER A 124 -10.51 9.71 -2.49
CA SER A 124 -11.08 9.74 -1.15
C SER A 124 -11.12 11.19 -0.63
N TYR A 125 -12.11 11.52 0.19
CA TYR A 125 -12.16 12.83 0.88
C TYR A 125 -10.85 13.15 1.61
N LYS A 126 -10.18 12.14 2.15
CA LYS A 126 -8.85 12.27 2.76
C LYS A 126 -7.84 12.80 1.74
N ASN A 127 -7.73 12.17 0.59
CA ASN A 127 -6.82 12.59 -0.47
C ASN A 127 -7.17 13.99 -1.01
N SER A 128 -8.45 14.33 -1.08
CA SER A 128 -8.91 15.67 -1.48
C SER A 128 -8.49 16.73 -0.47
N ILE A 129 -8.60 16.46 0.82
CA ILE A 129 -8.16 17.35 1.90
C ILE A 129 -6.64 17.47 1.91
N GLU A 130 -5.91 16.36 1.79
CA GLU A 130 -4.45 16.37 1.72
C GLU A 130 -3.93 17.17 0.52
N ASN A 131 -4.55 17.00 -0.65
CA ASN A 131 -4.21 17.77 -1.85
C ASN A 131 -4.51 19.26 -1.68
N TYR A 132 -5.65 19.60 -1.08
CA TYR A 132 -6.01 20.99 -0.80
C TYR A 132 -5.02 21.64 0.17
N LEU A 133 -4.70 20.98 1.28
CA LEU A 133 -3.71 21.46 2.26
C LEU A 133 -2.32 21.56 1.64
N THR A 134 -1.93 20.58 0.83
CA THR A 134 -0.67 20.60 0.06
C THR A 134 -0.59 21.84 -0.81
N GLY A 135 -1.66 22.16 -1.55
CA GLY A 135 -1.72 23.35 -2.38
C GLY A 135 -1.58 24.67 -1.59
N ILE A 136 -2.17 24.72 -0.38
CA ILE A 136 -1.98 25.87 0.52
C ILE A 136 -0.53 25.97 0.97
N LEU A 137 0.09 24.87 1.38
CA LEU A 137 1.49 24.87 1.84
C LEU A 137 2.44 25.29 0.70
N GLU A 138 2.25 24.77 -0.50
CA GLU A 138 3.06 25.09 -1.67
C GLU A 138 2.94 26.54 -2.12
N LYS A 139 1.77 27.15 -1.92
CA LYS A 139 1.52 28.56 -2.26
C LYS A 139 2.13 29.54 -1.24
N ASN A 140 2.18 29.16 0.04
CA ASN A 140 2.52 30.07 1.13
C ASN A 140 3.89 29.84 1.76
N LEU A 141 4.58 28.72 1.46
CA LEU A 141 5.86 28.38 2.05
C LEU A 141 6.98 28.31 0.99
N PRO A 142 8.21 28.66 1.38
CA PRO A 142 9.38 28.41 0.54
C PRO A 142 9.56 26.90 0.28
N LYS A 143 10.06 26.55 -0.91
CA LYS A 143 10.26 25.13 -1.30
C LYS A 143 11.06 24.30 -0.29
N SER A 144 12.03 24.91 0.39
CA SER A 144 12.85 24.26 1.43
C SER A 144 12.06 23.85 2.68
N GLN A 145 10.92 24.49 2.95
CA GLN A 145 10.11 24.24 4.15
C GLN A 145 8.90 23.34 3.88
N ILE A 146 8.51 23.16 2.61
CA ILE A 146 7.31 22.38 2.23
C ILE A 146 7.40 20.94 2.73
N GLY A 147 8.56 20.27 2.57
CA GLY A 147 8.74 18.89 3.02
C GLY A 147 8.56 18.72 4.53
N LEU A 148 9.07 19.65 5.31
CA LEU A 148 8.90 19.65 6.76
C LEU A 148 7.43 19.93 7.13
N ALA A 149 6.81 20.90 6.50
CA ALA A 149 5.40 21.22 6.74
C ALA A 149 4.47 20.04 6.40
N LYS A 150 4.68 19.36 5.26
CA LYS A 150 3.94 18.14 4.91
C LYS A 150 4.12 17.03 5.96
N ALA A 151 5.34 16.84 6.45
CA ALA A 151 5.60 15.83 7.49
C ALA A 151 4.88 16.15 8.81
N LEU A 152 4.86 17.41 9.23
CA LEU A 152 4.25 17.83 10.49
C LEU A 152 2.71 17.91 10.45
N PHE A 153 2.15 18.41 9.35
CA PHE A 153 0.69 18.65 9.26
C PHE A 153 -0.07 17.51 8.60
N LEU A 154 0.56 16.77 7.67
CA LEU A 154 -0.08 15.71 6.90
C LEU A 154 0.48 14.32 7.21
N GLY A 155 1.53 14.21 8.03
CA GLY A 155 2.24 12.96 8.28
C GLY A 155 3.05 12.44 7.09
N ASP A 156 3.13 13.20 5.99
CA ASP A 156 3.86 12.81 4.77
C ASP A 156 5.36 13.10 4.91
N LYS A 157 6.12 12.05 5.17
CA LYS A 157 7.57 12.11 5.34
C LYS A 157 8.34 11.92 4.03
N SER A 158 7.66 11.71 2.92
CA SER A 158 8.30 11.39 1.62
C SER A 158 9.22 12.51 1.11
N ALA A 159 8.90 13.75 1.44
CA ALA A 159 9.65 14.94 1.02
C ALA A 159 10.70 15.42 2.05
N LEU A 160 10.87 14.75 3.20
CA LEU A 160 11.90 15.10 4.18
C LEU A 160 13.29 14.79 3.63
N THR A 161 14.21 15.75 3.77
CA THR A 161 15.62 15.52 3.43
C THR A 161 16.32 14.69 4.52
N THR A 162 17.39 13.99 4.16
CA THR A 162 18.21 13.24 5.12
C THR A 162 18.79 14.17 6.19
N GLU A 163 19.16 15.40 5.81
CA GLU A 163 19.68 16.43 6.71
C GLU A 163 18.62 16.86 7.73
N THR A 164 17.38 17.12 7.30
CA THR A 164 16.29 17.46 8.21
C THR A 164 16.03 16.31 9.18
N THR A 165 15.98 15.08 8.69
CA THR A 165 15.74 13.89 9.52
C THR A 165 16.84 13.69 10.55
N SER A 166 18.13 13.88 10.16
CA SER A 166 19.27 13.78 11.08
C SER A 166 19.27 14.89 12.14
N SER A 167 18.90 16.11 11.77
CA SER A 167 18.78 17.24 12.71
C SER A 167 17.69 16.99 13.75
N PHE A 168 16.52 16.48 13.36
CA PHE A 168 15.46 16.09 14.28
C PHE A 168 15.85 14.92 15.19
N SER A 169 16.63 13.96 14.66
CA SER A 169 17.18 12.85 15.44
C SER A 169 18.18 13.34 16.48
N ALA A 170 19.12 14.19 16.08
CA ALA A 170 20.13 14.77 16.98
C ALA A 170 19.50 15.63 18.09
N ALA A 171 18.41 16.34 17.78
CA ALA A 171 17.65 17.12 18.76
C ALA A 171 16.71 16.28 19.65
N GLY A 172 16.65 14.94 19.46
CA GLY A 172 15.70 14.07 20.17
C GLY A 172 14.23 14.32 19.82
N ALA A 173 13.96 15.05 18.75
CA ALA A 173 12.63 15.54 18.37
C ALA A 173 11.93 14.66 17.31
N MET A 174 12.43 13.44 17.10
CA MET A 174 11.85 12.50 16.10
C MET A 174 10.39 12.16 16.35
N HIS A 175 9.95 12.24 17.60
CA HIS A 175 8.55 11.96 17.94
C HIS A 175 7.57 12.96 17.32
N PHE A 176 7.98 14.19 17.04
CA PHE A 176 7.14 15.16 16.32
C PHE A 176 6.93 14.79 14.85
N LEU A 177 7.84 13.99 14.27
CA LEU A 177 7.74 13.48 12.92
C LEU A 177 7.08 12.08 12.88
N ALA A 178 6.67 11.52 14.02
CA ALA A 178 6.19 10.15 14.15
C ALA A 178 4.66 10.03 14.25
N ILE A 179 3.94 11.11 13.95
CA ILE A 179 2.46 11.13 13.94
C ILE A 179 1.91 10.37 12.75
#